data_91c300205dcea3d808af44143997612d
#
_entry.id   91c300205dcea3d808af44143997612d
#
_cell.length_a   1.000
_cell.length_b   1.000
_cell.length_c   1.000
_cell.angle_alpha   90.00
_cell.angle_beta   90.00
_cell.angle_gamma   90.00
#
_symmetry.space_group_name_H-M   'P 1'
#
loop_
_entity.id
_entity.type
_entity.pdbx_description
1 polymer ?
#
loop_
_entity_poly.entity_id
_entity_poly.type
_entity_poly.pdbx_seq_one_letter_code
_entity_poly.pdbx_strand_id
1 'polypeptide(L)'
;MSKQSSSGRRAGVAPLAHDRPALTHRVTLDDIARASGLSIATVSRALGGSPRVAAPTREKIEKVAEQLGYRANVAASLLASARPQILGLVCSLQQELHVRYRAEALRYAEDRGFRVIVESIDASRDVDRAWESVLQLRAQAVIAVDSTCISTRFTNTPTVLIGQRAPRRDIDLVTSANELGMGQAIALLVRRGSRRIAFLEGPPGPSARARKAAFTQACRAHGVDALTVAGGDNVDAGFLAIRAGVPAGVDALVCYNDQCAHGAILALLGDGLIPGRDMLVVGCDNSAIASSRALSLTSIDRAPARVASLAVDQAIARALGDDDRPSRRSVDTELVVRASTG
;
A
#
# COMPACT_ATOMS: atom_id res chain seq x y z
N MET A 1 -45.24 -23.44 -59.62
CA MET A 1 -45.93 -24.50 -58.83
C MET A 1 -44.98 -24.87 -57.71
N SER A 2 -45.20 -24.73 -56.58
CA SER A 2 -46.06 -24.82 -55.45
C SER A 2 -45.30 -24.31 -54.22
N LYS A 3 -45.88 -23.41 -53.51
CA LYS A 3 -45.45 -22.95 -52.16
C LYS A 3 -45.65 -24.03 -51.16
N GLN A 4 -44.72 -24.23 -50.21
CA GLN A 4 -45.03 -24.74 -48.88
C GLN A 4 -44.34 -23.90 -47.82
N SER A 5 -45.12 -23.20 -47.08
CA SER A 5 -44.81 -22.47 -45.86
C SER A 5 -44.72 -23.45 -44.68
N SER A 6 -43.67 -23.42 -43.89
CA SER A 6 -43.64 -24.06 -42.57
C SER A 6 -43.45 -23.00 -41.49
N SER A 7 -44.53 -22.77 -40.74
CA SER A 7 -44.59 -21.92 -39.58
C SER A 7 -43.84 -22.60 -38.42
N GLY A 8 -42.69 -22.06 -38.03
CA GLY A 8 -41.98 -22.42 -36.79
C GLY A 8 -42.59 -21.68 -35.59
N ARG A 9 -43.23 -22.40 -34.71
CA ARG A 9 -43.71 -21.92 -33.39
C ARG A 9 -42.51 -21.48 -32.57
N ARG A 10 -42.47 -20.20 -32.19
CA ARG A 10 -41.59 -19.71 -31.16
C ARG A 10 -42.14 -20.20 -29.80
N ALA A 11 -41.39 -21.08 -29.15
CA ALA A 11 -41.64 -21.44 -27.74
C ALA A 11 -41.34 -20.21 -26.87
N GLY A 12 -42.35 -19.70 -26.19
CA GLY A 12 -42.21 -18.62 -25.22
C GLY A 12 -41.42 -19.14 -24.01
N VAL A 13 -40.30 -18.54 -23.74
CA VAL A 13 -39.54 -18.75 -22.51
C VAL A 13 -40.30 -17.97 -21.44
N ALA A 14 -40.89 -18.68 -20.48
CA ALA A 14 -41.51 -18.10 -19.28
C ALA A 14 -40.42 -17.34 -18.47
N PRO A 15 -40.71 -16.15 -17.94
CA PRO A 15 -39.75 -15.45 -17.08
C PRO A 15 -39.57 -16.27 -15.79
N LEU A 16 -38.29 -16.62 -15.51
CA LEU A 16 -37.88 -17.16 -14.21
C LEU A 16 -38.24 -16.13 -13.13
N ALA A 17 -39.26 -16.45 -12.32
CA ALA A 17 -39.54 -15.72 -11.11
C ALA A 17 -38.27 -15.85 -10.21
N HIS A 18 -37.46 -14.78 -10.13
CA HIS A 18 -36.43 -14.66 -9.11
C HIS A 18 -37.14 -14.50 -7.76
N ASP A 19 -37.27 -15.60 -7.07
CA ASP A 19 -37.62 -15.63 -5.65
C ASP A 19 -36.48 -14.87 -4.92
N ARG A 20 -36.64 -13.56 -4.71
CA ARG A 20 -35.75 -12.79 -3.86
C ARG A 20 -35.90 -13.32 -2.45
N PRO A 21 -34.84 -13.90 -1.84
CA PRO A 21 -34.94 -14.28 -0.44
C PRO A 21 -35.34 -13.02 0.33
N ALA A 22 -36.41 -13.17 1.14
CA ALA A 22 -36.87 -12.11 2.04
C ALA A 22 -35.66 -11.57 2.80
N LEU A 23 -35.42 -10.25 2.74
CA LEU A 23 -34.39 -9.58 3.51
C LEU A 23 -34.59 -10.02 4.97
N THR A 24 -33.71 -10.90 5.45
CA THR A 24 -33.69 -11.34 6.84
C THR A 24 -33.68 -10.09 7.71
N HIS A 25 -34.67 -9.97 8.59
CA HIS A 25 -34.83 -8.83 9.48
C HIS A 25 -33.53 -8.62 10.26
N ARG A 26 -32.78 -7.57 9.93
CA ARG A 26 -31.52 -7.27 10.59
C ARG A 26 -31.83 -6.78 11.99
N VAL A 27 -31.36 -7.49 13.01
CA VAL A 27 -31.54 -7.11 14.42
C VAL A 27 -31.01 -5.67 14.63
N THR A 28 -31.82 -4.86 15.29
CA THR A 28 -31.60 -3.44 15.53
C THR A 28 -31.26 -3.16 17.00
N LEU A 29 -30.83 -1.93 17.32
CA LEU A 29 -30.69 -1.49 18.73
C LEU A 29 -32.02 -1.51 19.48
N ASP A 30 -33.16 -1.30 18.78
CA ASP A 30 -34.49 -1.37 19.36
C ASP A 30 -34.84 -2.79 19.80
N ASP A 31 -34.49 -3.79 19.02
CA ASP A 31 -34.71 -5.19 19.37
C ASP A 31 -33.92 -5.58 20.62
N ILE A 32 -32.68 -5.12 20.75
CA ILE A 32 -31.86 -5.33 21.96
C ILE A 32 -32.47 -4.58 23.16
N ALA A 33 -32.90 -3.35 22.96
CA ALA A 33 -33.52 -2.54 24.00
C ALA A 33 -34.77 -3.23 24.55
N ARG A 34 -35.62 -3.73 23.65
CA ARG A 34 -36.84 -4.50 23.99
C ARG A 34 -36.51 -5.81 24.73
N ALA A 35 -35.52 -6.56 24.24
CA ALA A 35 -35.13 -7.84 24.86
C ALA A 35 -34.40 -7.66 26.20
N SER A 36 -33.63 -6.59 26.37
CA SER A 36 -32.89 -6.31 27.61
C SER A 36 -33.72 -5.57 28.66
N GLY A 37 -34.88 -4.96 28.28
CA GLY A 37 -35.68 -4.08 29.14
C GLY A 37 -35.03 -2.73 29.43
N LEU A 38 -34.13 -2.26 28.55
CA LEU A 38 -33.38 -1.01 28.73
C LEU A 38 -33.68 -0.02 27.60
N SER A 39 -33.37 1.26 27.81
CA SER A 39 -33.57 2.26 26.77
C SER A 39 -32.58 2.08 25.62
N ILE A 40 -33.00 2.42 24.38
CA ILE A 40 -32.13 2.43 23.19
C ILE A 40 -30.82 3.25 23.44
N ALA A 41 -30.96 4.37 24.16
CA ALA A 41 -29.81 5.21 24.51
C ALA A 41 -28.82 4.51 25.45
N THR A 42 -29.30 3.67 26.38
CA THR A 42 -28.46 2.86 27.27
C THR A 42 -27.79 1.74 26.50
N VAL A 43 -28.54 1.03 25.64
CA VAL A 43 -28.00 -0.01 24.76
C VAL A 43 -26.91 0.55 23.82
N SER A 44 -27.19 1.65 23.15
CA SER A 44 -26.22 2.33 22.27
C SER A 44 -24.93 2.72 23.00
N ARG A 45 -25.06 3.30 24.21
CA ARG A 45 -23.89 3.67 25.02
C ARG A 45 -23.11 2.46 25.51
N ALA A 46 -23.78 1.38 25.90
CA ALA A 46 -23.11 0.15 26.34
C ALA A 46 -22.31 -0.49 25.21
N LEU A 47 -22.94 -0.72 24.05
CA LEU A 47 -22.31 -1.30 22.87
C LEU A 47 -21.23 -0.38 22.25
N GLY A 48 -21.33 0.93 22.49
CA GLY A 48 -20.31 1.92 22.12
C GLY A 48 -19.16 2.05 23.13
N GLY A 49 -19.08 1.21 24.17
CA GLY A 49 -17.98 1.20 25.13
C GLY A 49 -17.96 2.38 26.13
N SER A 50 -19.08 3.12 26.25
CA SER A 50 -19.13 4.32 27.11
C SER A 50 -18.85 3.98 28.59
N PRO A 51 -17.92 4.66 29.27
CA PRO A 51 -17.65 4.44 30.70
C PRO A 51 -18.81 4.81 31.62
N ARG A 52 -19.84 5.50 31.08
CA ARG A 52 -21.05 5.88 31.83
C ARG A 52 -22.03 4.74 32.04
N VAL A 53 -21.77 3.55 31.48
CA VAL A 53 -22.60 2.35 31.69
C VAL A 53 -21.87 1.39 32.60
N ALA A 54 -22.52 1.03 33.72
CA ALA A 54 -21.97 0.11 34.71
C ALA A 54 -21.65 -1.27 34.08
N ALA A 55 -20.56 -1.92 34.51
CA ALA A 55 -20.12 -3.19 33.97
C ALA A 55 -21.20 -4.28 33.93
N PRO A 56 -22.01 -4.53 34.98
CA PRO A 56 -23.07 -5.55 34.95
C PRO A 56 -24.14 -5.26 33.89
N THR A 57 -24.46 -3.98 33.67
CA THR A 57 -25.42 -3.56 32.65
C THR A 57 -24.87 -3.76 31.24
N ARG A 58 -23.59 -3.51 31.07
CA ARG A 58 -22.90 -3.74 29.78
C ARG A 58 -22.87 -5.22 29.43
N GLU A 59 -22.47 -6.08 30.35
CA GLU A 59 -22.44 -7.54 30.16
C GLU A 59 -23.79 -8.09 29.80
N LYS A 60 -24.88 -7.60 30.46
CA LYS A 60 -26.25 -7.99 30.13
C LYS A 60 -26.60 -7.64 28.69
N ILE A 61 -26.25 -6.42 28.24
CA ILE A 61 -26.55 -5.96 26.89
C ILE A 61 -25.74 -6.73 25.85
N GLU A 62 -24.45 -6.96 26.08
CA GLU A 62 -23.59 -7.73 25.21
C GLU A 62 -24.07 -9.16 25.02
N LYS A 63 -24.49 -9.82 26.10
CA LYS A 63 -25.06 -11.16 26.05
C LYS A 63 -26.38 -11.22 25.25
N VAL A 64 -27.28 -10.23 25.42
CA VAL A 64 -28.51 -10.14 24.64
C VAL A 64 -28.21 -9.87 23.17
N ALA A 65 -27.27 -8.99 22.88
CA ALA A 65 -26.85 -8.70 21.51
C ALA A 65 -26.27 -9.93 20.79
N GLU A 66 -25.46 -10.73 21.49
CA GLU A 66 -24.92 -11.99 20.99
C GLU A 66 -26.01 -13.03 20.73
N GLN A 67 -26.92 -13.20 21.68
CA GLN A 67 -28.07 -14.14 21.54
C GLN A 67 -28.98 -13.82 20.37
N LEU A 68 -29.16 -12.53 20.07
CA LEU A 68 -29.97 -12.07 18.94
C LEU A 68 -29.17 -12.07 17.62
N GLY A 69 -27.86 -12.34 17.65
CA GLY A 69 -27.01 -12.24 16.47
C GLY A 69 -26.85 -10.79 15.99
N TYR A 70 -26.95 -9.81 16.88
CA TYR A 70 -26.78 -8.41 16.53
C TYR A 70 -25.35 -8.15 16.05
N ARG A 71 -25.25 -7.51 14.89
CA ARG A 71 -24.00 -6.94 14.39
C ARG A 71 -24.13 -5.44 14.37
N ALA A 72 -23.25 -4.77 15.11
CA ALA A 72 -23.22 -3.31 15.13
C ALA A 72 -23.23 -2.75 13.69
N ASN A 73 -24.15 -1.84 13.42
CA ASN A 73 -24.14 -1.12 12.15
C ASN A 73 -23.05 -0.06 12.21
N VAL A 74 -21.89 -0.44 11.72
CA VAL A 74 -20.71 0.41 11.68
C VAL A 74 -21.02 1.74 10.98
N ALA A 75 -21.76 1.71 9.86
CA ALA A 75 -22.15 2.91 9.13
C ALA A 75 -23.03 3.84 9.98
N ALA A 76 -24.00 3.29 10.71
CA ALA A 76 -24.84 4.09 11.60
C ALA A 76 -24.04 4.66 12.79
N SER A 77 -23.12 3.90 13.36
CA SER A 77 -22.22 4.36 14.42
C SER A 77 -21.31 5.50 13.95
N LEU A 78 -20.76 5.39 12.74
CA LEU A 78 -19.92 6.41 12.12
C LEU A 78 -20.70 7.69 11.80
N LEU A 79 -21.97 7.56 11.36
CA LEU A 79 -22.84 8.70 11.11
C LEU A 79 -23.22 9.43 12.40
N ALA A 80 -23.41 8.69 13.49
CA ALA A 80 -23.76 9.26 14.80
C ALA A 80 -22.57 9.88 15.56
N SER A 81 -21.34 9.54 15.19
CA SER A 81 -20.13 10.05 15.84
C SER A 81 -19.80 11.48 15.36
N ALA A 82 -19.55 12.37 16.32
CA ALA A 82 -19.03 13.72 16.03
C ALA A 82 -17.57 13.64 15.51
N ARG A 83 -16.81 12.61 15.92
CA ARG A 83 -15.44 12.32 15.47
C ARG A 83 -15.34 10.83 15.13
N PRO A 84 -15.49 10.45 13.86
CA PRO A 84 -15.64 9.05 13.45
C PRO A 84 -14.38 8.20 13.55
N GLN A 85 -13.22 8.74 13.90
CA GLN A 85 -11.93 8.06 13.97
C GLN A 85 -11.62 7.25 12.70
N ILE A 86 -11.73 7.92 11.55
CA ILE A 86 -11.49 7.35 10.23
C ILE A 86 -10.32 8.04 9.57
N LEU A 87 -9.38 7.26 9.06
CA LEU A 87 -8.32 7.70 8.15
C LEU A 87 -8.61 7.18 6.74
N GLY A 88 -8.30 7.98 5.74
CA GLY A 88 -8.22 7.52 4.35
C GLY A 88 -6.81 7.03 4.04
N LEU A 89 -6.69 6.02 3.19
CA LEU A 89 -5.42 5.61 2.62
C LEU A 89 -5.58 5.45 1.11
N VAL A 90 -4.82 6.23 0.33
CA VAL A 90 -4.82 6.19 -1.14
C VAL A 90 -3.47 5.67 -1.63
N CYS A 91 -3.49 4.56 -2.39
CA CYS A 91 -2.27 3.91 -2.86
C CYS A 91 -2.51 3.19 -4.19
N SER A 92 -1.43 2.81 -4.89
CA SER A 92 -1.51 1.83 -5.98
C SER A 92 -1.33 0.43 -5.44
N LEU A 93 -2.17 -0.51 -5.85
CA LEU A 93 -2.05 -1.94 -5.47
C LEU A 93 -1.15 -2.74 -6.44
N GLN A 94 -0.66 -2.13 -7.50
CA GLN A 94 0.25 -2.75 -8.47
C GLN A 94 1.69 -2.83 -7.93
N GLN A 95 2.03 -1.97 -6.95
CA GLN A 95 3.36 -1.95 -6.33
C GLN A 95 3.35 -2.71 -5.00
N GLU A 96 4.16 -3.75 -4.86
CA GLU A 96 4.20 -4.59 -3.66
C GLU A 96 4.54 -3.78 -2.39
N LEU A 97 5.44 -2.80 -2.50
CA LEU A 97 5.77 -1.93 -1.37
C LEU A 97 4.56 -1.14 -0.88
N HIS A 98 3.70 -0.65 -1.79
CA HIS A 98 2.46 0.04 -1.42
C HIS A 98 1.48 -0.90 -0.70
N VAL A 99 1.39 -2.16 -1.14
CA VAL A 99 0.59 -3.19 -0.47
C VAL A 99 1.10 -3.44 0.96
N ARG A 100 2.43 -3.46 1.16
CA ARG A 100 3.04 -3.60 2.49
C ARG A 100 2.75 -2.37 3.38
N TYR A 101 2.91 -1.14 2.87
CA TYR A 101 2.52 0.07 3.61
C TYR A 101 1.06 0.03 4.02
N ARG A 102 0.17 -0.38 3.12
CA ARG A 102 -1.26 -0.54 3.43
C ARG A 102 -1.49 -1.53 4.57
N ALA A 103 -0.91 -2.72 4.49
CA ALA A 103 -1.10 -3.77 5.50
C ALA A 103 -0.65 -3.30 6.89
N GLU A 104 0.51 -2.64 6.96
CA GLU A 104 1.03 -2.10 8.21
C GLU A 104 0.19 -0.92 8.72
N ALA A 105 -0.26 -0.03 7.84
CA ALA A 105 -1.10 1.11 8.23
C ALA A 105 -2.44 0.65 8.81
N LEU A 106 -3.08 -0.36 8.23
CA LEU A 106 -4.31 -0.95 8.74
C LEU A 106 -4.12 -1.47 10.17
N ARG A 107 -3.09 -2.28 10.39
CA ARG A 107 -2.78 -2.86 11.70
C ARG A 107 -2.49 -1.78 12.75
N TYR A 108 -1.61 -0.82 12.43
CA TYR A 108 -1.23 0.24 13.36
C TYR A 108 -2.39 1.19 13.70
N ALA A 109 -3.27 1.49 12.75
CA ALA A 109 -4.43 2.32 12.99
C ALA A 109 -5.47 1.60 13.88
N GLU A 110 -5.70 0.30 13.64
CA GLU A 110 -6.61 -0.52 14.44
C GLU A 110 -6.15 -0.60 15.90
N ASP A 111 -4.87 -0.82 16.16
CA ASP A 111 -4.27 -0.83 17.51
C ASP A 111 -4.52 0.50 18.27
N ARG A 112 -4.78 1.60 17.54
CA ARG A 112 -5.06 2.94 18.07
C ARG A 112 -6.53 3.33 18.06
N GLY A 113 -7.42 2.39 17.72
CA GLY A 113 -8.86 2.60 17.66
C GLY A 113 -9.33 3.37 16.43
N PHE A 114 -8.47 3.56 15.41
CA PHE A 114 -8.83 4.19 14.15
C PHE A 114 -9.13 3.14 13.08
N ARG A 115 -10.09 3.47 12.20
CA ARG A 115 -10.37 2.70 11.00
C ARG A 115 -9.69 3.32 9.80
N VAL A 116 -9.21 2.50 8.88
CA VAL A 116 -8.64 2.96 7.61
C VAL A 116 -9.53 2.53 6.47
N ILE A 117 -9.96 3.51 5.66
CA ILE A 117 -10.62 3.26 4.39
C ILE A 117 -9.55 3.32 3.32
N VAL A 118 -9.41 2.21 2.60
CA VAL A 118 -8.41 2.08 1.54
C VAL A 118 -9.05 2.26 0.19
N GLU A 119 -8.50 3.17 -0.60
CA GLU A 119 -8.84 3.35 -2.01
C GLU A 119 -7.59 3.18 -2.87
N SER A 120 -7.75 2.46 -3.97
CA SER A 120 -6.67 2.27 -4.93
C SER A 120 -6.84 3.19 -6.14
N ILE A 121 -5.70 3.61 -6.69
CA ILE A 121 -5.62 4.24 -8.01
C ILE A 121 -5.06 3.26 -9.02
N ASP A 122 -5.62 3.26 -10.22
CA ASP A 122 -5.18 2.47 -11.36
C ASP A 122 -5.67 3.12 -12.67
N ALA A 123 -5.55 2.41 -13.80
CA ALA A 123 -5.98 2.91 -15.11
C ALA A 123 -7.49 3.19 -15.19
N SER A 124 -8.32 2.57 -14.34
CA SER A 124 -9.78 2.72 -14.31
C SER A 124 -10.27 3.72 -13.25
N ARG A 125 -9.44 4.04 -12.29
CA ARG A 125 -9.79 4.87 -11.14
C ARG A 125 -8.74 5.94 -10.87
N ASP A 126 -9.07 7.18 -11.18
CA ASP A 126 -8.21 8.33 -10.95
C ASP A 126 -8.10 8.71 -9.46
N VAL A 127 -7.12 9.54 -9.16
CA VAL A 127 -6.81 9.98 -7.79
C VAL A 127 -7.96 10.77 -7.17
N ASP A 128 -8.66 11.62 -7.92
CA ASP A 128 -9.72 12.47 -7.37
C ASP A 128 -10.93 11.64 -6.95
N ARG A 129 -11.30 10.62 -7.72
CA ARG A 129 -12.36 9.68 -7.34
C ARG A 129 -12.01 8.88 -6.08
N ALA A 130 -10.75 8.45 -5.95
CA ALA A 130 -10.28 7.75 -4.75
C ALA A 130 -10.38 8.65 -3.52
N TRP A 131 -9.97 9.92 -3.64
CA TRP A 131 -10.08 10.90 -2.57
C TRP A 131 -11.53 11.23 -2.22
N GLU A 132 -12.38 11.45 -3.22
CA GLU A 132 -13.81 11.71 -3.00
C GLU A 132 -14.47 10.57 -2.20
N SER A 133 -14.15 9.33 -2.53
CA SER A 133 -14.68 8.15 -1.84
C SER A 133 -14.30 8.13 -0.36
N VAL A 134 -13.02 8.32 -0.01
CA VAL A 134 -12.61 8.32 1.40
C VAL A 134 -13.21 9.50 2.18
N LEU A 135 -13.38 10.66 1.54
CA LEU A 135 -13.95 11.84 2.16
C LEU A 135 -15.48 11.73 2.36
N GLN A 136 -16.21 11.13 1.42
CA GLN A 136 -17.63 10.80 1.57
C GLN A 136 -17.88 9.87 2.78
N LEU A 137 -16.91 9.02 3.10
CA LEU A 137 -16.94 8.17 4.29
C LEU A 137 -16.36 8.86 5.54
N ARG A 138 -16.20 10.20 5.49
CA ARG A 138 -15.80 11.07 6.60
C ARG A 138 -14.38 10.81 7.14
N ALA A 139 -13.44 10.42 6.28
CA ALA A 139 -12.04 10.39 6.66
C ALA A 139 -11.57 11.77 7.14
N GLN A 140 -10.91 11.83 8.29
CA GLN A 140 -10.48 13.07 8.95
C GLN A 140 -9.08 13.50 8.51
N ALA A 141 -8.28 12.55 8.06
CA ALA A 141 -6.98 12.77 7.42
C ALA A 141 -6.74 11.67 6.38
N VAL A 142 -5.90 11.94 5.39
CA VAL A 142 -5.58 10.99 4.32
C VAL A 142 -4.08 10.70 4.29
N ILE A 143 -3.74 9.42 4.27
CA ILE A 143 -2.38 8.93 3.99
C ILE A 143 -2.32 8.63 2.50
N ALA A 144 -1.44 9.31 1.76
CA ALA A 144 -1.17 9.06 0.36
C ALA A 144 0.17 8.33 0.21
N VAL A 145 0.19 7.24 -0.57
CA VAL A 145 1.43 6.51 -0.84
C VAL A 145 1.92 6.85 -2.23
N ASP A 146 3.04 7.53 -2.32
CA ASP A 146 3.62 8.24 -3.46
C ASP A 146 2.87 9.54 -3.84
N SER A 147 3.61 10.43 -4.49
CA SER A 147 3.10 11.75 -4.90
C SER A 147 1.97 11.68 -5.95
N THR A 148 1.91 10.60 -6.71
CA THR A 148 0.84 10.31 -7.69
C THR A 148 -0.50 10.04 -7.02
N CYS A 149 -0.51 9.70 -5.73
CA CYS A 149 -1.72 9.46 -4.95
C CYS A 149 -2.26 10.72 -4.26
N ILE A 150 -1.70 11.90 -4.54
CA ILE A 150 -2.16 13.16 -3.95
C ILE A 150 -3.09 13.89 -4.93
N SER A 151 -4.33 14.13 -4.47
CA SER A 151 -5.26 14.98 -5.20
C SER A 151 -4.86 16.45 -5.12
N THR A 152 -4.98 17.15 -6.25
CA THR A 152 -4.85 18.61 -6.31
C THR A 152 -6.17 19.34 -6.04
N ARG A 153 -7.28 18.60 -6.02
CA ARG A 153 -8.64 19.12 -5.80
C ARG A 153 -8.97 19.27 -4.32
N PHE A 154 -8.56 18.32 -3.47
CA PHE A 154 -8.91 18.28 -2.04
C PHE A 154 -7.78 18.83 -1.15
N THR A 155 -7.40 20.09 -1.36
CA THR A 155 -6.23 20.71 -0.74
C THR A 155 -6.38 21.02 0.74
N ASN A 156 -7.61 21.14 1.25
CA ASN A 156 -7.89 21.47 2.66
C ASN A 156 -7.95 20.23 3.57
N THR A 157 -7.77 19.02 3.03
CA THR A 157 -7.77 17.80 3.83
C THR A 157 -6.39 17.58 4.43
N PRO A 158 -6.28 17.36 5.75
CA PRO A 158 -5.02 17.00 6.38
C PRO A 158 -4.41 15.76 5.68
N THR A 159 -3.17 15.90 5.23
CA THR A 159 -2.55 14.89 4.37
C THR A 159 -1.17 14.50 4.88
N VAL A 160 -0.91 13.20 4.94
CA VAL A 160 0.40 12.62 5.19
C VAL A 160 0.85 11.86 3.94
N LEU A 161 1.99 12.23 3.39
CA LEU A 161 2.59 11.54 2.25
C LEU A 161 3.65 10.55 2.72
N ILE A 162 3.52 9.29 2.35
CA ILE A 162 4.62 8.33 2.32
C ILE A 162 5.27 8.47 0.95
N GLY A 163 6.48 9.06 0.89
CA GLY A 163 7.13 9.33 -0.40
C GLY A 163 8.47 10.03 -0.25
N GLN A 164 9.00 10.57 -1.35
CA GLN A 164 10.31 11.21 -1.36
C GLN A 164 10.24 12.74 -1.35
N ARG A 165 9.15 13.31 -1.84
CA ARG A 165 8.99 14.77 -1.93
C ARG A 165 7.50 15.14 -1.88
N ALA A 166 7.13 15.96 -0.92
CA ALA A 166 5.80 16.53 -0.86
C ALA A 166 5.62 17.61 -1.95
N PRO A 167 4.52 17.56 -2.73
CA PRO A 167 4.25 18.54 -3.79
C PRO A 167 3.85 19.91 -3.22
N ARG A 168 3.38 19.97 -1.97
CA ARG A 168 2.98 21.19 -1.27
C ARG A 168 3.65 21.25 0.11
N ARG A 169 3.73 22.46 0.68
CA ARG A 169 4.40 22.67 1.99
C ARG A 169 3.55 22.26 3.18
N ASP A 170 2.24 22.21 3.02
CA ASP A 170 1.23 21.89 4.03
C ASP A 170 1.01 20.37 4.23
N ILE A 171 1.71 19.54 3.49
CA ILE A 171 1.63 18.07 3.58
C ILE A 171 2.73 17.54 4.49
N ASP A 172 2.36 16.71 5.46
CA ASP A 172 3.33 15.93 6.24
C ASP A 172 4.04 14.92 5.35
N LEU A 173 5.31 14.67 5.60
CA LEU A 173 6.10 13.74 4.80
C LEU A 173 6.80 12.70 5.67
N VAL A 174 6.58 11.44 5.36
CA VAL A 174 7.35 10.31 5.88
C VAL A 174 8.12 9.68 4.73
N THR A 175 9.46 9.71 4.84
CA THR A 175 10.37 9.24 3.79
C THR A 175 11.09 8.00 4.26
N SER A 176 11.18 6.99 3.39
CA SER A 176 12.17 5.93 3.51
C SER A 176 13.46 6.42 2.82
N ALA A 177 14.49 6.73 3.61
CA ALA A 177 15.75 7.28 3.12
C ALA A 177 16.47 6.28 2.20
N ASN A 178 17.13 6.79 1.15
CA ASN A 178 17.79 5.89 0.21
C ASN A 178 19.30 5.72 0.52
N GLU A 179 19.88 6.64 1.26
CA GLU A 179 21.32 6.84 1.34
C GLU A 179 22.03 5.67 2.03
N LEU A 180 21.53 5.25 3.21
CA LEU A 180 22.19 4.21 4.01
C LEU A 180 22.16 2.86 3.31
N GLY A 181 20.97 2.37 2.94
CA GLY A 181 20.83 1.07 2.28
C GLY A 181 21.55 1.02 0.92
N MET A 182 21.51 2.12 0.15
CA MET A 182 22.26 2.21 -1.11
C MET A 182 23.77 2.21 -0.87
N GLY A 183 24.24 2.95 0.14
CA GLY A 183 25.66 2.93 0.54
C GLY A 183 26.12 1.52 0.94
N GLN A 184 25.33 0.79 1.72
CA GLN A 184 25.60 -0.60 2.09
C GLN A 184 25.64 -1.53 0.87
N ALA A 185 24.73 -1.34 -0.09
CA ALA A 185 24.68 -2.12 -1.32
C ALA A 185 25.95 -1.93 -2.17
N ILE A 186 26.33 -0.67 -2.44
CA ILE A 186 27.54 -0.37 -3.21
C ILE A 186 28.80 -0.85 -2.47
N ALA A 187 28.90 -0.63 -1.16
CA ALA A 187 30.01 -1.15 -0.36
C ALA A 187 30.13 -2.69 -0.45
N LEU A 188 29.01 -3.41 -0.43
CA LEU A 188 29.00 -4.86 -0.63
C LEU A 188 29.50 -5.24 -2.02
N LEU A 189 28.97 -4.64 -3.08
CA LEU A 189 29.37 -4.92 -4.46
C LEU A 189 30.86 -4.65 -4.68
N VAL A 190 31.39 -3.55 -4.16
CA VAL A 190 32.83 -3.22 -4.24
C VAL A 190 33.68 -4.24 -3.48
N ARG A 191 33.25 -4.68 -2.28
CA ARG A 191 33.95 -5.77 -1.55
C ARG A 191 33.93 -7.10 -2.30
N ARG A 192 32.92 -7.34 -3.15
CA ARG A 192 32.82 -8.51 -4.04
C ARG A 192 33.63 -8.35 -5.33
N GLY A 193 34.33 -7.23 -5.51
CA GLY A 193 35.20 -6.96 -6.64
C GLY A 193 34.60 -6.15 -7.77
N SER A 194 33.31 -5.73 -7.66
CA SER A 194 32.67 -4.94 -8.71
C SER A 194 33.35 -3.59 -8.90
N ARG A 195 33.49 -3.20 -10.16
CA ARG A 195 34.10 -1.91 -10.59
C ARG A 195 33.16 -1.10 -11.48
N ARG A 196 32.28 -1.73 -12.21
CA ARG A 196 31.35 -1.09 -13.13
C ARG A 196 29.91 -1.49 -12.80
N ILE A 197 29.25 -0.65 -12.06
CA ILE A 197 27.93 -0.94 -11.52
C ILE A 197 26.89 -0.17 -12.34
N ALA A 198 25.87 -0.87 -12.84
CA ALA A 198 24.75 -0.22 -13.53
C ALA A 198 23.50 -0.16 -12.65
N PHE A 199 22.83 1.00 -12.66
CA PHE A 199 21.52 1.21 -12.04
C PHE A 199 20.42 1.10 -13.09
N LEU A 200 19.51 0.15 -12.94
CA LEU A 200 18.29 0.07 -13.73
C LEU A 200 17.29 1.07 -13.16
N GLU A 201 17.08 2.16 -13.90
CA GLU A 201 16.25 3.30 -13.46
C GLU A 201 14.77 2.94 -13.42
N GLY A 202 14.04 3.49 -12.47
CA GLY A 202 12.58 3.41 -12.41
C GLY A 202 11.90 4.44 -13.30
N PRO A 203 10.55 4.42 -13.35
CA PRO A 203 9.77 5.40 -14.10
C PRO A 203 10.03 6.83 -13.57
N PRO A 204 9.93 7.84 -14.45
CA PRO A 204 10.20 9.22 -14.05
C PRO A 204 9.36 9.68 -12.85
N GLY A 205 10.01 10.16 -11.79
CA GLY A 205 9.34 10.61 -10.59
C GLY A 205 10.29 10.97 -9.45
N PRO A 206 9.77 11.49 -8.33
CA PRO A 206 10.59 11.84 -7.17
C PRO A 206 11.36 10.65 -6.61
N SER A 207 10.75 9.46 -6.54
CA SER A 207 11.36 8.24 -6.03
C SER A 207 12.52 7.76 -6.91
N ALA A 208 12.37 7.77 -8.24
CA ALA A 208 13.43 7.39 -9.16
C ALA A 208 14.62 8.35 -9.06
N ARG A 209 14.35 9.66 -9.03
CA ARG A 209 15.41 10.67 -8.88
C ARG A 209 16.18 10.51 -7.57
N ALA A 210 15.49 10.29 -6.46
CA ALA A 210 16.12 10.12 -5.15
C ALA A 210 16.99 8.85 -5.10
N ARG A 211 16.50 7.72 -5.62
CA ARG A 211 17.29 6.46 -5.67
C ARG A 211 18.49 6.58 -6.57
N LYS A 212 18.35 7.20 -7.76
CA LYS A 212 19.47 7.46 -8.67
C LYS A 212 20.53 8.37 -8.04
N ALA A 213 20.11 9.43 -7.34
CA ALA A 213 21.03 10.32 -6.64
C ALA A 213 21.83 9.58 -5.55
N ALA A 214 21.15 8.78 -4.72
CA ALA A 214 21.79 7.97 -3.69
C ALA A 214 22.78 6.95 -4.29
N PHE A 215 22.40 6.28 -5.38
CA PHE A 215 23.28 5.38 -6.13
C PHE A 215 24.53 6.08 -6.64
N THR A 216 24.37 7.21 -7.34
CA THR A 216 25.49 7.96 -7.89
C THR A 216 26.44 8.47 -6.79
N GLN A 217 25.86 8.95 -5.68
CA GLN A 217 26.65 9.39 -4.52
C GLN A 217 27.43 8.23 -3.89
N ALA A 218 26.80 7.07 -3.72
CA ALA A 218 27.45 5.89 -3.15
C ALA A 218 28.58 5.37 -4.05
N CYS A 219 28.36 5.28 -5.36
CA CYS A 219 29.42 4.90 -6.31
C CYS A 219 30.60 5.86 -6.27
N ARG A 220 30.32 7.17 -6.25
CA ARG A 220 31.36 8.20 -6.15
C ARG A 220 32.19 8.06 -4.86
N ALA A 221 31.53 7.79 -3.73
CA ALA A 221 32.20 7.60 -2.43
C ALA A 221 33.14 6.39 -2.43
N HIS A 222 32.87 5.37 -3.25
CA HIS A 222 33.66 4.16 -3.38
C HIS A 222 34.60 4.14 -4.62
N GLY A 223 34.65 5.22 -5.41
CA GLY A 223 35.52 5.34 -6.57
C GLY A 223 35.21 4.33 -7.69
N VAL A 224 33.96 3.97 -7.88
CA VAL A 224 33.50 3.04 -8.93
C VAL A 224 32.64 3.76 -9.97
N ASP A 225 32.61 3.24 -11.20
CA ASP A 225 31.79 3.79 -12.28
C ASP A 225 30.32 3.62 -11.99
N ALA A 226 29.57 4.74 -12.01
CA ALA A 226 28.13 4.78 -11.89
C ALA A 226 27.48 4.84 -13.27
N LEU A 227 26.98 3.73 -13.76
CA LEU A 227 26.28 3.64 -15.05
C LEU A 227 24.77 3.62 -14.82
N THR A 228 23.98 4.11 -15.77
CA THR A 228 22.52 4.06 -15.70
C THR A 228 21.97 3.48 -16.98
N VAL A 229 20.95 2.63 -16.83
CA VAL A 229 20.25 1.96 -17.93
C VAL A 229 18.74 2.21 -17.73
N ALA A 230 18.04 2.49 -18.81
CA ALA A 230 16.59 2.58 -18.76
C ALA A 230 16.02 1.24 -18.29
N GLY A 231 15.19 1.26 -17.26
CA GLY A 231 14.57 0.09 -16.68
C GLY A 231 13.08 0.32 -16.51
N GLY A 232 12.59 0.16 -15.30
CA GLY A 232 11.19 0.36 -14.95
C GLY A 232 10.90 -0.16 -13.55
N ASP A 233 9.65 -0.37 -13.25
CA ASP A 233 9.20 -0.77 -11.91
C ASP A 233 8.47 -2.11 -11.88
N ASN A 234 8.53 -2.88 -12.95
CA ASN A 234 7.89 -4.18 -13.09
C ASN A 234 8.83 -5.21 -13.74
N VAL A 235 8.39 -6.48 -13.77
CA VAL A 235 9.18 -7.62 -14.25
C VAL A 235 9.54 -7.46 -15.73
N ASP A 236 8.57 -7.12 -16.58
CA ASP A 236 8.80 -7.00 -18.02
C ASP A 236 9.82 -5.91 -18.34
N ALA A 237 9.72 -4.76 -17.66
CA ALA A 237 10.66 -3.66 -17.87
C ALA A 237 12.11 -4.04 -17.48
N GLY A 238 12.29 -4.76 -16.37
CA GLY A 238 13.60 -5.28 -15.96
C GLY A 238 14.16 -6.31 -16.94
N PHE A 239 13.31 -7.21 -17.43
CA PHE A 239 13.68 -8.20 -18.44
C PHE A 239 14.12 -7.54 -19.76
N LEU A 240 13.31 -6.63 -20.27
CA LEU A 240 13.59 -5.91 -21.52
C LEU A 240 14.85 -5.03 -21.41
N ALA A 241 15.11 -4.44 -20.24
CA ALA A 241 16.32 -3.64 -20.03
C ALA A 241 17.60 -4.47 -20.25
N ILE A 242 17.63 -5.70 -19.73
CA ILE A 242 18.78 -6.59 -19.93
C ILE A 242 18.85 -7.08 -21.40
N ARG A 243 17.71 -7.41 -22.00
CA ARG A 243 17.65 -7.87 -23.41
C ARG A 243 18.04 -6.75 -24.39
N ALA A 244 17.82 -5.50 -24.06
CA ALA A 244 18.30 -4.36 -24.84
C ALA A 244 19.82 -4.14 -24.74
N GLY A 245 20.45 -4.78 -23.74
CA GLY A 245 21.88 -4.73 -23.49
C GLY A 245 22.28 -3.73 -22.40
N VAL A 246 23.21 -4.15 -21.56
CA VAL A 246 23.87 -3.28 -20.58
C VAL A 246 25.23 -2.83 -21.13
N PRO A 247 25.78 -1.68 -20.68
CA PRO A 247 27.11 -1.24 -21.11
C PRO A 247 28.18 -2.32 -20.91
N ALA A 248 29.13 -2.41 -21.83
CA ALA A 248 30.18 -3.42 -21.79
C ALA A 248 30.97 -3.34 -20.47
N GLY A 249 31.28 -4.51 -19.89
CA GLY A 249 32.05 -4.65 -18.65
C GLY A 249 31.28 -4.32 -17.38
N VAL A 250 29.96 -4.16 -17.42
CA VAL A 250 29.11 -4.11 -16.22
C VAL A 250 29.21 -5.49 -15.53
N ASP A 251 29.52 -5.44 -14.23
CA ASP A 251 29.72 -6.61 -13.37
C ASP A 251 28.69 -6.71 -12.24
N ALA A 252 27.93 -5.65 -12.02
CA ALA A 252 26.83 -5.65 -11.05
C ALA A 252 25.67 -4.75 -11.47
N LEU A 253 24.47 -5.13 -11.06
CA LEU A 253 23.23 -4.41 -11.26
C LEU A 253 22.64 -3.99 -9.92
N VAL A 254 22.21 -2.75 -9.81
CA VAL A 254 21.31 -2.27 -8.77
C VAL A 254 20.01 -1.87 -9.44
N CYS A 255 18.90 -2.49 -9.05
CA CYS A 255 17.63 -2.27 -9.70
C CYS A 255 16.75 -1.31 -8.90
N TYR A 256 15.87 -0.58 -9.60
CA TYR A 256 14.94 0.35 -9.01
C TYR A 256 14.10 -0.29 -7.89
N ASN A 257 13.58 -1.49 -8.15
CA ASN A 257 12.85 -2.29 -7.17
C ASN A 257 13.08 -3.78 -7.40
N ASP A 258 12.51 -4.64 -6.55
CA ASP A 258 12.66 -6.09 -6.64
C ASP A 258 11.96 -6.69 -7.85
N GLN A 259 10.85 -6.11 -8.33
CA GLN A 259 10.18 -6.57 -9.54
C GLN A 259 11.06 -6.36 -10.78
N CYS A 260 11.68 -5.19 -10.89
CA CYS A 260 12.67 -4.92 -11.94
C CYS A 260 13.87 -5.89 -11.83
N ALA A 261 14.37 -6.11 -10.60
CA ALA A 261 15.47 -7.06 -10.38
C ALA A 261 15.08 -8.50 -10.76
N HIS A 262 13.86 -8.92 -10.47
CA HIS A 262 13.34 -10.22 -10.88
C HIS A 262 13.36 -10.39 -12.40
N GLY A 263 12.86 -9.39 -13.13
CA GLY A 263 12.92 -9.40 -14.60
C GLY A 263 14.35 -9.47 -15.13
N ALA A 264 15.25 -8.66 -14.55
CA ALA A 264 16.66 -8.68 -14.91
C ALA A 264 17.29 -10.07 -14.68
N ILE A 265 17.01 -10.71 -13.54
CA ILE A 265 17.49 -12.06 -13.22
C ILE A 265 16.97 -13.08 -14.24
N LEU A 266 15.69 -13.03 -14.61
CA LEU A 266 15.12 -13.93 -15.62
C LEU A 266 15.82 -13.79 -16.98
N ALA A 267 16.14 -12.57 -17.40
CA ALA A 267 16.88 -12.33 -18.64
C ALA A 267 18.31 -12.86 -18.57
N LEU A 268 19.04 -12.62 -17.46
CA LEU A 268 20.38 -13.15 -17.23
C LEU A 268 20.40 -14.70 -17.29
N LEU A 269 19.49 -15.35 -16.60
CA LEU A 269 19.36 -16.81 -16.62
C LEU A 269 19.04 -17.35 -18.02
N GLY A 270 18.22 -16.63 -18.80
CA GLY A 270 17.93 -16.94 -20.20
C GLY A 270 19.18 -16.87 -21.12
N ASP A 271 20.15 -16.05 -20.75
CA ASP A 271 21.45 -15.93 -21.43
C ASP A 271 22.54 -16.85 -20.82
N GLY A 272 22.16 -17.74 -19.88
CA GLY A 272 23.06 -18.69 -19.22
C GLY A 272 23.94 -18.07 -18.12
N LEU A 273 23.69 -16.81 -17.73
CA LEU A 273 24.40 -16.13 -16.66
C LEU A 273 23.76 -16.40 -15.30
N ILE A 274 24.57 -16.70 -14.31
CA ILE A 274 24.09 -17.03 -12.95
C ILE A 274 24.23 -15.80 -12.05
N PRO A 275 23.10 -15.23 -11.56
CA PRO A 275 23.12 -14.15 -10.58
C PRO A 275 23.89 -14.53 -9.31
N GLY A 276 24.72 -13.61 -8.81
CA GLY A 276 25.62 -13.86 -7.68
C GLY A 276 26.95 -14.49 -8.02
N ARG A 277 27.11 -15.01 -9.25
CA ARG A 277 28.38 -15.56 -9.77
C ARG A 277 28.90 -14.76 -10.97
N ASP A 278 28.10 -14.69 -12.02
CA ASP A 278 28.50 -14.05 -13.30
C ASP A 278 28.08 -12.58 -13.35
N MET A 279 27.03 -12.23 -12.63
CA MET A 279 26.50 -10.88 -12.47
C MET A 279 25.93 -10.72 -11.06
N LEU A 280 26.40 -9.75 -10.29
CA LEU A 280 25.82 -9.45 -8.98
C LEU A 280 24.55 -8.62 -9.16
N VAL A 281 23.49 -8.93 -8.42
CA VAL A 281 22.20 -8.23 -8.55
C VAL A 281 21.68 -7.80 -7.18
N VAL A 282 21.34 -6.52 -7.06
CA VAL A 282 20.71 -5.95 -5.87
C VAL A 282 19.36 -5.36 -6.26
N GLY A 283 18.32 -5.72 -5.51
CA GLY A 283 16.98 -5.14 -5.59
C GLY A 283 16.74 -4.04 -4.56
N CYS A 284 15.50 -3.60 -4.51
CA CYS A 284 15.02 -2.65 -3.51
C CYS A 284 13.56 -2.97 -3.20
N ASP A 285 13.17 -2.84 -1.94
CA ASP A 285 11.88 -3.03 -1.28
C ASP A 285 11.85 -4.25 -0.34
N ASN A 286 12.79 -5.19 -0.44
CA ASN A 286 12.85 -6.43 0.34
C ASN A 286 11.49 -7.18 0.33
N SER A 287 10.95 -7.36 -0.86
CA SER A 287 9.64 -7.96 -1.14
C SER A 287 9.59 -9.47 -0.82
N ALA A 288 8.39 -10.05 -0.81
CA ALA A 288 8.21 -11.48 -0.62
C ALA A 288 8.95 -12.30 -1.69
N ILE A 289 8.94 -11.82 -2.94
CA ILE A 289 9.65 -12.50 -4.02
C ILE A 289 11.18 -12.43 -3.84
N ALA A 290 11.71 -11.32 -3.35
CA ALA A 290 13.14 -11.18 -3.07
C ALA A 290 13.62 -12.18 -2.01
N SER A 291 12.78 -12.45 -1.00
CA SER A 291 13.07 -13.39 0.09
C SER A 291 12.79 -14.85 -0.27
N SER A 292 12.19 -15.14 -1.42
CA SER A 292 11.93 -16.51 -1.87
C SER A 292 13.24 -17.27 -2.07
N ARG A 293 13.22 -18.58 -1.76
CA ARG A 293 14.41 -19.46 -1.97
C ARG A 293 14.83 -19.54 -3.44
N ALA A 294 13.86 -19.39 -4.35
CA ALA A 294 14.11 -19.46 -5.78
C ALA A 294 14.89 -18.26 -6.31
N LEU A 295 14.61 -17.06 -5.78
CA LEU A 295 15.26 -15.82 -6.22
C LEU A 295 16.43 -15.45 -5.31
N SER A 296 16.26 -15.59 -4.00
CA SER A 296 17.25 -15.27 -2.97
C SER A 296 17.98 -13.94 -3.24
N LEU A 297 17.18 -12.87 -3.51
CA LEU A 297 17.65 -11.58 -3.97
C LEU A 297 18.13 -10.71 -2.80
N THR A 298 19.38 -10.28 -2.85
CA THR A 298 19.89 -9.20 -2.01
C THR A 298 19.08 -7.93 -2.30
N SER A 299 18.49 -7.33 -1.29
CA SER A 299 17.57 -6.20 -1.49
C SER A 299 17.65 -5.18 -0.35
N ILE A 300 17.43 -3.92 -0.68
CA ILE A 300 17.34 -2.83 0.29
C ILE A 300 15.96 -2.82 0.91
N ASP A 301 15.88 -3.08 2.23
CA ASP A 301 14.64 -2.97 2.99
C ASP A 301 14.27 -1.50 3.22
N ARG A 302 13.04 -1.16 2.88
CA ARG A 302 12.47 0.18 2.99
C ARG A 302 11.79 0.46 4.32
N ALA A 303 11.92 -0.45 5.29
CA ALA A 303 11.34 -0.40 6.63
C ALA A 303 9.82 -0.09 6.64
N PRO A 304 8.97 -0.84 5.87
CA PRO A 304 7.57 -0.47 5.66
C PRO A 304 6.76 -0.39 6.94
N ALA A 305 7.02 -1.23 7.92
CA ALA A 305 6.36 -1.20 9.22
C ALA A 305 6.62 0.12 9.96
N ARG A 306 7.88 0.57 9.98
CA ARG A 306 8.27 1.83 10.65
C ARG A 306 7.73 3.06 9.94
N VAL A 307 7.82 3.07 8.59
CA VAL A 307 7.29 4.16 7.77
C VAL A 307 5.77 4.29 7.94
N ALA A 308 5.05 3.16 7.86
CA ALA A 308 3.60 3.15 8.02
C ALA A 308 3.17 3.60 9.43
N SER A 309 3.86 3.15 10.50
CA SER A 309 3.53 3.55 11.86
C SER A 309 3.66 5.07 12.05
N LEU A 310 4.74 5.68 11.55
CA LEU A 310 4.93 7.13 11.63
C LEU A 310 3.89 7.90 10.83
N ALA A 311 3.49 7.38 9.65
CA ALA A 311 2.46 8.01 8.85
C ALA A 311 1.08 7.95 9.52
N VAL A 312 0.75 6.81 10.15
CA VAL A 312 -0.49 6.65 10.91
C VAL A 312 -0.50 7.56 12.14
N ASP A 313 0.58 7.61 12.92
CA ASP A 313 0.67 8.48 14.10
C ASP A 313 0.46 9.95 13.71
N GLN A 314 1.09 10.39 12.62
CA GLN A 314 0.92 11.76 12.12
C GLN A 314 -0.50 12.02 11.61
N ALA A 315 -1.10 11.06 10.88
CA ALA A 315 -2.47 11.18 10.39
C ALA A 315 -3.49 11.23 11.55
N ILE A 316 -3.27 10.46 12.61
CA ILE A 316 -4.08 10.50 13.82
C ILE A 316 -3.96 11.86 14.51
N ALA A 317 -2.75 12.38 14.67
CA ALA A 317 -2.53 13.71 15.26
C ALA A 317 -3.33 14.78 14.49
N ARG A 318 -3.26 14.78 13.16
CA ARG A 318 -4.04 15.66 12.29
C ARG A 318 -5.56 15.47 12.45
N ALA A 319 -6.02 14.22 12.49
CA ALA A 319 -7.43 13.90 12.69
C ALA A 319 -7.98 14.37 14.05
N LEU A 320 -7.12 14.46 15.06
CA LEU A 320 -7.47 14.96 16.39
C LEU A 320 -7.38 16.49 16.53
N GLY A 321 -6.92 17.19 15.49
CA GLY A 321 -6.85 18.65 15.43
C GLY A 321 -5.49 19.24 15.79
N ASP A 322 -4.42 18.45 15.64
CA ASP A 322 -3.06 19.00 15.70
C ASP A 322 -2.79 19.86 14.47
N ASP A 323 -2.65 21.15 14.66
CA ASP A 323 -2.42 22.18 13.63
C ASP A 323 -0.95 22.61 13.55
N ASP A 324 -0.03 21.89 14.19
CA ASP A 324 1.40 22.16 14.13
C ASP A 324 1.93 22.20 12.69
N ARG A 325 3.09 22.83 12.52
CA ARG A 325 3.76 22.87 11.20
C ARG A 325 3.95 21.47 10.65
N PRO A 326 3.75 21.27 9.33
CA PRO A 326 3.92 19.98 8.70
C PRO A 326 5.29 19.35 9.00
N SER A 327 5.24 18.11 9.45
CA SER A 327 6.41 17.36 9.87
C SER A 327 7.14 16.72 8.68
N ARG A 328 8.44 16.49 8.86
CA ARG A 328 9.29 15.74 7.92
C ARG A 328 9.99 14.65 8.72
N ARG A 329 9.63 13.40 8.48
CA ARG A 329 10.21 12.24 9.15
C ARG A 329 10.94 11.38 8.15
N SER A 330 12.14 10.93 8.50
CA SER A 330 12.95 10.03 7.68
C SER A 330 13.21 8.74 8.45
N VAL A 331 13.11 7.62 7.74
CA VAL A 331 13.41 6.28 8.26
C VAL A 331 14.54 5.71 7.43
N ASP A 332 15.59 5.27 8.08
CA ASP A 332 16.73 4.66 7.42
C ASP A 332 16.34 3.32 6.78
N THR A 333 17.00 3.02 5.67
CA THR A 333 16.90 1.74 4.98
C THR A 333 18.11 0.89 5.30
N GLU A 334 18.00 -0.42 5.14
CA GLU A 334 19.10 -1.36 5.36
C GLU A 334 19.21 -2.38 4.24
N LEU A 335 20.39 -2.94 4.03
CA LEU A 335 20.63 -3.98 3.04
C LEU A 335 20.42 -5.37 3.65
N VAL A 336 19.54 -6.17 3.05
CA VAL A 336 19.37 -7.59 3.38
C VAL A 336 20.13 -8.42 2.35
N VAL A 337 21.26 -9.00 2.77
CA VAL A 337 22.16 -9.77 1.89
C VAL A 337 21.62 -11.18 1.67
N ARG A 338 21.64 -11.63 0.41
CA ARG A 338 21.23 -12.96 -0.03
C ARG A 338 22.13 -13.46 -1.17
N ALA A 339 21.74 -14.58 -1.82
CA ALA A 339 22.57 -15.28 -2.79
C ALA A 339 22.84 -14.49 -4.11
N SER A 340 22.01 -13.54 -4.49
CA SER A 340 22.21 -12.79 -5.74
C SER A 340 23.43 -11.87 -5.76
N THR A 341 24.16 -11.78 -4.65
CA THR A 341 25.44 -11.08 -4.54
C THR A 341 26.60 -11.99 -4.08
N GLY A 342 26.41 -13.30 -4.10
CA GLY A 342 27.43 -14.31 -3.78
C GLY A 342 27.61 -14.59 -2.28
#